data_ac4279cdf0c7cdbf5cb23fae900529c0
#
_entry.id   ac4279cdf0c7cdbf5cb23fae900529c0
#
_cell.length_a   1.000
_cell.length_b   1.000
_cell.length_c   1.000
_cell.angle_alpha   90.00
_cell.angle_beta   90.00
_cell.angle_gamma   90.00
#
_symmetry.space_group_name_H-M   'P 1'
#
loop_
_entity.id
_entity.type
_entity.pdbx_description
1 polymer ?
#
loop_
_entity_poly.entity_id
_entity_poly.type
_entity_poly.pdbx_seq_one_letter_code
_entity_poly.pdbx_strand_id
1 'polypeptide(L)'
;MDEKEMDEMNRGGGKVRGPAAETGEPASGKRHGPAHGGHAHSHAHTEPLDHLNRAFLVGIVLNVAYVVVELAAGFFLNSVSLISDAGHNLSDVVSLVLALLAFKLARVKPNSKYTYGYKKSTVLVSLLNACILLVAVGVIVWESIGKLREPHPVEGGAIAWVAGVGIVINAFTAWLFMKDRKRDLNVKGAFLHMAADALVSLGVVVSGIVISATGWYVIDPIIGLVIAAVILVSTTHLLFDSLRLSLDGVPSGVVAPEELRRRIMETEPAVHDIHHIHIWALSTTENALTAHVVIGSAEEEGRVKAAVKHDLAE
;
A
#
# COMPACT_ATOMS: atom_id res chain seq x y z
N MET A 1 -22.72 -9.02 39.29
CA MET A 1 -22.77 -10.46 38.99
C MET A 1 -21.48 -11.02 39.53
N ASP A 2 -21.59 -11.83 40.62
CA ASP A 2 -20.52 -12.15 41.55
C ASP A 2 -19.74 -13.37 41.07
N GLU A 3 -18.42 -13.38 41.31
CA GLU A 3 -17.47 -14.42 40.89
C GLU A 3 -17.83 -15.86 41.32
N LYS A 4 -18.82 -16.00 42.21
CA LYS A 4 -19.33 -17.29 42.68
C LYS A 4 -20.31 -17.98 41.75
N GLU A 5 -20.95 -17.31 40.82
CA GLU A 5 -21.92 -17.90 39.88
C GLU A 5 -21.27 -18.58 38.68
N MET A 6 -19.98 -18.31 38.38
CA MET A 6 -19.24 -18.94 37.27
C MET A 6 -18.61 -20.30 37.59
N ASP A 7 -18.51 -20.68 38.88
CA ASP A 7 -17.83 -21.94 39.29
C ASP A 7 -18.80 -23.14 39.42
N GLU A 8 -20.11 -22.91 39.45
CA GLU A 8 -21.12 -24.00 39.50
C GLU A 8 -21.52 -24.60 38.15
N MET A 9 -21.25 -23.89 37.02
CA MET A 9 -21.63 -24.40 35.70
C MET A 9 -20.63 -25.36 35.06
N ASN A 10 -19.51 -25.68 35.72
CA ASN A 10 -18.43 -26.54 35.18
C ASN A 10 -18.32 -27.92 35.82
N ARG A 11 -19.33 -28.37 36.61
CA ARG A 11 -19.34 -29.68 37.28
C ARG A 11 -20.49 -30.61 36.86
N GLY A 12 -20.68 -30.84 35.56
CA GLY A 12 -21.72 -31.70 35.04
C GLY A 12 -21.33 -32.54 33.82
N GLY A 13 -20.22 -33.27 33.88
CA GLY A 13 -19.76 -34.14 32.79
C GLY A 13 -19.91 -35.64 33.18
N GLY A 14 -21.08 -36.24 32.95
CA GLY A 14 -21.33 -37.65 33.14
C GLY A 14 -20.57 -38.54 32.14
N LYS A 15 -19.83 -39.52 32.70
CA LYS A 15 -19.17 -40.62 31.96
C LYS A 15 -20.22 -41.61 31.47
N VAL A 16 -20.34 -41.84 30.18
CA VAL A 16 -21.01 -43.00 29.60
C VAL A 16 -19.95 -44.04 29.23
N ARG A 17 -20.07 -45.20 29.85
CA ARG A 17 -19.28 -46.40 29.52
C ARG A 17 -19.96 -47.18 28.40
N GLY A 18 -19.22 -47.52 27.32
CA GLY A 18 -19.61 -48.51 26.32
C GLY A 18 -18.95 -49.89 26.62
N PRO A 19 -19.55 -50.99 26.18
CA PRO A 19 -19.06 -52.34 26.50
C PRO A 19 -17.98 -52.85 25.54
N ALA A 20 -17.26 -53.87 26.07
CA ALA A 20 -16.01 -54.43 25.57
C ALA A 20 -16.14 -55.38 24.37
N ALA A 21 -15.09 -55.38 23.63
CA ALA A 21 -14.35 -56.32 22.81
C ALA A 21 -14.85 -57.77 22.58
N GLU A 22 -14.77 -58.21 21.33
CA GLU A 22 -14.36 -59.55 20.98
C GLU A 22 -13.39 -59.58 19.79
N THR A 23 -12.43 -60.49 19.94
CA THR A 23 -11.23 -60.74 19.14
C THR A 23 -11.52 -61.51 17.86
N GLY A 24 -10.79 -61.22 16.78
CA GLY A 24 -10.74 -62.07 15.58
C GLY A 24 -9.81 -61.55 14.51
N GLU A 25 -8.63 -62.08 14.40
CA GLU A 25 -7.70 -62.00 13.24
C GLU A 25 -7.77 -63.32 12.46
N PRO A 26 -7.17 -63.47 11.26
CA PRO A 26 -6.82 -62.51 10.20
C PRO A 26 -7.30 -62.95 8.80
N ALA A 27 -7.33 -62.06 7.82
CA ALA A 27 -7.22 -62.44 6.42
C ALA A 27 -6.61 -61.31 5.56
N SER A 28 -5.49 -61.64 4.97
CA SER A 28 -4.74 -61.00 3.92
C SER A 28 -5.63 -60.55 2.74
N GLY A 29 -5.58 -59.22 2.40
CA GLY A 29 -6.20 -58.69 1.20
C GLY A 29 -5.55 -57.40 0.81
N LYS A 30 -4.59 -57.40 -0.15
CA LYS A 30 -4.03 -56.26 -0.82
C LYS A 30 -5.16 -55.47 -1.51
N ARG A 31 -5.47 -54.28 -1.06
CA ARG A 31 -6.26 -53.30 -1.83
C ARG A 31 -5.41 -52.05 -2.04
N HIS A 32 -5.21 -51.77 -3.34
CA HIS A 32 -4.65 -50.53 -3.82
C HIS A 32 -5.49 -49.36 -3.31
N GLY A 33 -4.89 -48.47 -2.52
CA GLY A 33 -5.45 -47.18 -2.16
C GLY A 33 -5.34 -46.22 -3.36
N PRO A 34 -6.34 -45.31 -3.58
CA PRO A 34 -6.25 -44.31 -4.61
C PRO A 34 -5.14 -43.31 -4.28
N ALA A 35 -4.34 -43.00 -5.29
CA ALA A 35 -3.30 -41.98 -5.22
C ALA A 35 -3.92 -40.64 -4.79
N HIS A 36 -3.49 -40.09 -3.67
CA HIS A 36 -3.73 -38.74 -3.30
C HIS A 36 -3.04 -37.83 -4.33
N GLY A 37 -3.82 -37.23 -5.22
CA GLY A 37 -3.36 -36.19 -6.13
C GLY A 37 -2.74 -35.06 -5.31
N GLY A 38 -1.45 -34.86 -5.52
CA GLY A 38 -0.74 -33.73 -4.91
C GLY A 38 -1.41 -32.43 -5.35
N HIS A 39 -1.90 -31.67 -4.37
CA HIS A 39 -2.29 -30.31 -4.61
C HIS A 39 -1.02 -29.53 -5.01
N ALA A 40 -0.87 -29.30 -6.30
CA ALA A 40 0.10 -28.35 -6.82
C ALA A 40 -0.32 -26.96 -6.29
N HIS A 41 0.26 -26.54 -5.19
CA HIS A 41 0.22 -25.14 -4.79
C HIS A 41 1.01 -24.37 -5.84
N SER A 42 0.27 -23.68 -6.71
CA SER A 42 0.84 -22.71 -7.63
C SER A 42 1.54 -21.62 -6.82
N HIS A 43 2.86 -21.68 -6.75
CA HIS A 43 3.72 -20.63 -6.20
C HIS A 43 3.95 -19.53 -7.25
N ALA A 44 2.88 -18.99 -7.80
CA ALA A 44 3.00 -17.88 -8.73
C ALA A 44 2.63 -16.59 -7.97
N HIS A 45 3.56 -15.94 -7.25
CA HIS A 45 3.46 -14.51 -6.91
C HIS A 45 4.50 -14.03 -5.86
N THR A 46 5.64 -14.68 -5.71
CA THR A 46 6.71 -14.15 -4.81
C THR A 46 7.66 -13.14 -5.49
N GLU A 47 7.79 -13.18 -6.81
CA GLU A 47 8.70 -12.29 -7.55
C GLU A 47 8.35 -10.79 -7.48
N PRO A 48 7.07 -10.34 -7.56
CA PRO A 48 6.75 -8.92 -7.53
C PRO A 48 7.16 -8.21 -6.25
N LEU A 49 7.06 -8.89 -5.10
CA LEU A 49 7.29 -8.30 -3.78
C LEU A 49 8.78 -8.16 -3.43
N ASP A 50 9.64 -9.04 -3.95
CA ASP A 50 11.09 -8.95 -3.72
C ASP A 50 11.72 -7.83 -4.55
N HIS A 51 11.23 -7.61 -5.76
CA HIS A 51 11.63 -6.46 -6.58
C HIS A 51 11.25 -5.12 -5.89
N LEU A 52 10.05 -5.02 -5.32
CA LEU A 52 9.58 -3.84 -4.59
C LEU A 52 10.45 -3.57 -3.34
N ASN A 53 10.79 -4.60 -2.56
CA ASN A 53 11.68 -4.44 -1.41
C ASN A 53 13.06 -3.87 -1.81
N ARG A 54 13.61 -4.29 -2.96
CA ARG A 54 14.87 -3.75 -3.48
C ARG A 54 14.72 -2.30 -3.92
N ALA A 55 13.63 -1.94 -4.61
CA ALA A 55 13.37 -0.56 -5.02
C ALA A 55 13.27 0.38 -3.80
N PHE A 56 12.52 -0.01 -2.76
CA PHE A 56 12.45 0.74 -1.50
C PHE A 56 13.81 0.85 -0.82
N LEU A 57 14.57 -0.24 -0.74
CA LEU A 57 15.89 -0.23 -0.10
C LEU A 57 16.87 0.70 -0.85
N VAL A 58 16.91 0.62 -2.18
CA VAL A 58 17.75 1.50 -3.00
C VAL A 58 17.32 2.96 -2.84
N GLY A 59 16.01 3.24 -2.87
CA GLY A 59 15.47 4.58 -2.64
C GLY A 59 15.87 5.13 -1.25
N ILE A 60 15.71 4.34 -0.20
CA ILE A 60 16.11 4.72 1.17
C ILE A 60 17.62 5.02 1.23
N VAL A 61 18.47 4.14 0.70
CA VAL A 61 19.93 4.31 0.75
C VAL A 61 20.37 5.57 0.01
N LEU A 62 19.80 5.82 -1.19
CA LEU A 62 20.13 7.00 -1.99
C LEU A 62 19.68 8.29 -1.28
N ASN A 63 18.46 8.32 -0.74
CA ASN A 63 17.96 9.50 -0.05
C ASN A 63 18.70 9.74 1.29
N VAL A 64 19.03 8.71 2.06
CA VAL A 64 19.88 8.85 3.26
C VAL A 64 21.26 9.42 2.89
N ALA A 65 21.90 8.89 1.84
CA ALA A 65 23.19 9.40 1.38
C ALA A 65 23.09 10.88 0.97
N TYR A 66 22.02 11.25 0.28
CA TYR A 66 21.75 12.64 -0.11
C TYR A 66 21.55 13.55 1.11
N VAL A 67 20.73 13.17 2.08
CA VAL A 67 20.52 13.91 3.35
C VAL A 67 21.85 14.15 4.07
N VAL A 68 22.73 13.15 4.13
CA VAL A 68 24.05 13.29 4.76
C VAL A 68 24.91 14.32 4.01
N VAL A 69 24.95 14.27 2.68
CA VAL A 69 25.69 15.23 1.85
C VAL A 69 25.12 16.64 2.02
N GLU A 70 23.82 16.77 2.03
CA GLU A 70 23.11 18.04 2.15
C GLU A 70 23.32 18.69 3.52
N LEU A 71 23.23 17.89 4.62
CA LEU A 71 23.57 18.35 5.96
C LEU A 71 25.03 18.81 6.05
N ALA A 72 25.96 18.01 5.51
CA ALA A 72 27.38 18.39 5.51
C ALA A 72 27.60 19.70 4.74
N ALA A 73 27.04 19.82 3.53
CA ALA A 73 27.10 21.05 2.74
C ALA A 73 26.47 22.25 3.49
N GLY A 74 25.31 22.05 4.12
CA GLY A 74 24.64 23.08 4.92
C GLY A 74 25.51 23.59 6.08
N PHE A 75 26.19 22.70 6.80
CA PHE A 75 27.14 23.07 7.85
C PHE A 75 28.38 23.79 7.31
N PHE A 76 29.03 23.27 6.28
CA PHE A 76 30.25 23.87 5.72
C PHE A 76 30.00 25.21 5.03
N LEU A 77 28.83 25.37 4.39
CA LEU A 77 28.44 26.60 3.71
C LEU A 77 27.67 27.58 4.61
N ASN A 78 27.44 27.20 5.89
CA ASN A 78 26.66 27.97 6.85
C ASN A 78 25.26 28.34 6.33
N SER A 79 24.63 27.41 5.57
CA SER A 79 23.35 27.61 4.89
C SER A 79 22.21 26.99 5.65
N VAL A 80 21.39 27.83 6.29
CA VAL A 80 20.15 27.41 6.98
C VAL A 80 19.17 26.76 5.99
N SER A 81 19.13 27.24 4.75
CA SER A 81 18.27 26.70 3.69
C SER A 81 18.59 25.23 3.41
N LEU A 82 19.88 24.87 3.21
CA LEU A 82 20.28 23.47 2.99
C LEU A 82 20.01 22.58 4.20
N ILE A 83 20.19 23.10 5.43
CA ILE A 83 19.87 22.33 6.63
C ILE A 83 18.35 22.07 6.75
N SER A 84 17.54 23.06 6.38
CA SER A 84 16.07 22.94 6.35
C SER A 84 15.62 21.91 5.29
N ASP A 85 16.23 21.96 4.09
CA ASP A 85 15.94 21.03 2.99
C ASP A 85 16.33 19.59 3.36
N ALA A 86 17.50 19.41 3.98
CA ALA A 86 17.91 18.11 4.53
C ALA A 86 16.93 17.56 5.58
N GLY A 87 16.30 18.43 6.40
CA GLY A 87 15.24 18.05 7.34
C GLY A 87 13.98 17.55 6.61
N HIS A 88 13.61 18.18 5.49
CA HIS A 88 12.52 17.75 4.63
C HIS A 88 12.82 16.37 4.01
N ASN A 89 13.96 16.22 3.36
CA ASN A 89 14.40 14.97 2.75
C ASN A 89 14.53 13.81 3.77
N LEU A 90 14.82 14.11 5.04
CA LEU A 90 14.78 13.11 6.11
C LEU A 90 13.35 12.58 6.36
N SER A 91 12.33 13.45 6.27
CA SER A 91 10.92 13.03 6.36
C SER A 91 10.53 12.08 5.22
N ASP A 92 11.10 12.27 4.02
CA ASP A 92 10.88 11.41 2.86
C ASP A 92 11.45 10.02 3.09
N VAL A 93 12.65 9.95 3.67
CA VAL A 93 13.25 8.69 4.10
C VAL A 93 12.34 7.96 5.10
N VAL A 94 11.77 8.67 6.07
CA VAL A 94 10.83 8.07 7.04
C VAL A 94 9.62 7.49 6.33
N SER A 95 9.03 8.18 5.35
CA SER A 95 7.89 7.71 4.56
C SER A 95 8.23 6.42 3.78
N LEU A 96 9.42 6.36 3.15
CA LEU A 96 9.88 5.14 2.46
C LEU A 96 10.11 3.98 3.43
N VAL A 97 10.68 4.24 4.61
CA VAL A 97 10.89 3.23 5.66
C VAL A 97 9.55 2.69 6.17
N LEU A 98 8.57 3.55 6.42
CA LEU A 98 7.23 3.16 6.84
C LEU A 98 6.56 2.24 5.80
N ALA A 99 6.65 2.57 4.51
CA ALA A 99 6.13 1.74 3.43
C ALA A 99 6.82 0.36 3.39
N LEU A 100 8.15 0.32 3.51
CA LEU A 100 8.91 -0.94 3.55
C LEU A 100 8.55 -1.78 4.78
N LEU A 101 8.36 -1.15 5.95
CA LEU A 101 7.93 -1.84 7.16
C LEU A 101 6.52 -2.41 7.01
N ALA A 102 5.60 -1.69 6.39
CA ALA A 102 4.24 -2.18 6.11
C ALA A 102 4.26 -3.42 5.23
N PHE A 103 5.08 -3.46 4.18
CA PHE A 103 5.26 -4.66 3.35
C PHE A 103 5.85 -5.84 4.13
N LYS A 104 6.80 -5.60 5.03
CA LYS A 104 7.36 -6.65 5.89
C LYS A 104 6.32 -7.16 6.89
N LEU A 105 5.56 -6.26 7.51
CA LEU A 105 4.47 -6.61 8.43
C LEU A 105 3.37 -7.42 7.75
N ALA A 106 3.00 -7.09 6.53
CA ALA A 106 1.98 -7.81 5.77
C ALA A 106 2.34 -9.29 5.51
N ARG A 107 3.64 -9.63 5.55
CA ARG A 107 4.15 -11.01 5.42
C ARG A 107 4.19 -11.80 6.73
N VAL A 108 3.93 -11.16 7.88
CA VAL A 108 3.92 -11.83 9.17
C VAL A 108 2.71 -12.78 9.24
N LYS A 109 2.95 -14.01 9.69
CA LYS A 109 1.91 -15.04 9.79
C LYS A 109 0.77 -14.58 10.71
N PRO A 110 -0.48 -14.92 10.37
CA PRO A 110 -1.62 -14.72 11.24
C PRO A 110 -1.43 -15.33 12.64
N ASN A 111 -2.09 -14.74 13.63
CA ASN A 111 -2.12 -15.23 15.00
C ASN A 111 -3.54 -15.13 15.59
N SER A 112 -3.74 -15.57 16.83
CA SER A 112 -5.06 -15.59 17.48
C SER A 112 -5.72 -14.21 17.63
N LYS A 113 -4.93 -13.12 17.68
CA LYS A 113 -5.45 -11.74 17.76
C LYS A 113 -5.68 -11.11 16.38
N TYR A 114 -4.86 -11.48 15.39
CA TYR A 114 -4.90 -10.95 14.04
C TYR A 114 -5.01 -12.11 13.05
N THR A 115 -6.24 -12.56 12.82
CA THR A 115 -6.53 -13.78 12.03
C THR A 115 -6.16 -13.64 10.55
N TYR A 116 -6.16 -12.43 10.00
CA TYR A 116 -5.62 -12.12 8.66
C TYR A 116 -4.15 -11.67 8.70
N GLY A 117 -3.48 -11.72 9.87
CA GLY A 117 -2.16 -11.14 10.07
C GLY A 117 -2.19 -9.61 10.08
N TYR A 118 -1.07 -9.00 9.69
CA TYR A 118 -0.93 -7.53 9.70
C TYR A 118 -1.09 -6.90 8.30
N LYS A 119 -1.78 -7.58 7.38
CA LYS A 119 -1.95 -7.13 5.99
C LYS A 119 -2.54 -5.72 5.86
N LYS A 120 -3.49 -5.36 6.74
CA LYS A 120 -4.11 -4.04 6.79
C LYS A 120 -3.11 -2.89 7.09
N SER A 121 -1.92 -3.20 7.63
CA SER A 121 -0.87 -2.19 7.87
C SER A 121 -0.46 -1.45 6.60
N THR A 122 -0.49 -2.11 5.43
CA THR A 122 -0.17 -1.49 4.14
C THR A 122 -1.18 -0.39 3.78
N VAL A 123 -2.46 -0.60 4.07
CA VAL A 123 -3.52 0.40 3.85
C VAL A 123 -3.34 1.59 4.79
N LEU A 124 -3.06 1.32 6.08
CA LEU A 124 -2.86 2.39 7.08
C LEU A 124 -1.64 3.25 6.77
N VAL A 125 -0.53 2.63 6.34
CA VAL A 125 0.67 3.37 5.94
C VAL A 125 0.43 4.17 4.66
N SER A 126 -0.31 3.64 3.68
CA SER A 126 -0.71 4.40 2.50
C SER A 126 -1.54 5.64 2.86
N LEU A 127 -2.47 5.51 3.81
CA LEU A 127 -3.26 6.62 4.32
C LEU A 127 -2.36 7.67 5.03
N LEU A 128 -1.42 7.21 5.87
CA LEU A 128 -0.47 8.09 6.56
C LEU A 128 0.39 8.86 5.55
N ASN A 129 0.92 8.17 4.52
CA ASN A 129 1.71 8.81 3.47
C ASN A 129 0.90 9.86 2.69
N ALA A 130 -0.38 9.60 2.40
CA ALA A 130 -1.25 10.59 1.78
C ALA A 130 -1.43 11.84 2.68
N CYS A 131 -1.57 11.65 3.99
CA CYS A 131 -1.63 12.77 4.95
C CYS A 131 -0.33 13.57 4.99
N ILE A 132 0.83 12.90 5.00
CA ILE A 132 2.16 13.55 4.97
C ILE A 132 2.30 14.40 3.71
N LEU A 133 1.94 13.86 2.53
CA LEU A 133 1.96 14.59 1.26
C LEU A 133 1.04 15.82 1.27
N LEU A 134 -0.16 15.72 1.88
CA LEU A 134 -1.05 16.88 2.00
C LEU A 134 -0.46 17.99 2.89
N VAL A 135 0.23 17.61 3.96
CA VAL A 135 0.95 18.56 4.81
C VAL A 135 2.06 19.25 4.00
N ALA A 136 2.85 18.47 3.24
CA ALA A 136 3.91 19.01 2.38
C ALA A 136 3.35 20.00 1.34
N VAL A 137 2.24 19.68 0.67
CA VAL A 137 1.55 20.60 -0.23
C VAL A 137 1.13 21.88 0.49
N GLY A 138 0.59 21.76 1.71
CA GLY A 138 0.22 22.92 2.54
C GLY A 138 1.42 23.84 2.83
N VAL A 139 2.59 23.26 3.13
CA VAL A 139 3.84 24.01 3.35
C VAL A 139 4.27 24.73 2.08
N ILE A 140 4.28 24.04 0.91
CA ILE A 140 4.63 24.65 -0.39
C ILE A 140 3.71 25.84 -0.71
N VAL A 141 2.41 25.70 -0.49
CA VAL A 141 1.43 26.78 -0.71
C VAL A 141 1.71 27.95 0.24
N TRP A 142 1.94 27.68 1.52
CA TRP A 142 2.24 28.70 2.53
C TRP A 142 3.50 29.49 2.19
N GLU A 143 4.59 28.79 1.85
CA GLU A 143 5.86 29.43 1.47
C GLU A 143 5.72 30.23 0.17
N SER A 144 5.01 29.70 -0.83
CA SER A 144 4.77 30.38 -2.10
C SER A 144 3.97 31.69 -1.89
N ILE A 145 2.94 31.67 -1.03
CA ILE A 145 2.17 32.88 -0.69
C ILE A 145 3.05 33.89 0.07
N GLY A 146 3.92 33.43 0.95
CA GLY A 146 4.90 34.28 1.66
C GLY A 146 5.84 34.98 0.68
N LYS A 147 6.45 34.24 -0.24
CA LYS A 147 7.34 34.77 -1.28
C LYS A 147 6.63 35.71 -2.27
N LEU A 148 5.32 35.53 -2.52
CA LEU A 148 4.54 36.47 -3.32
C LEU A 148 4.38 37.84 -2.63
N ARG A 149 4.25 37.84 -1.29
CA ARG A 149 4.09 39.09 -0.51
C ARG A 149 5.41 39.84 -0.36
N GLU A 150 6.50 39.10 -0.18
CA GLU A 150 7.84 39.65 0.01
C GLU A 150 8.85 38.88 -0.87
N PRO A 151 9.02 39.28 -2.14
CA PRO A 151 9.97 38.64 -3.04
C PRO A 151 11.40 38.90 -2.57
N HIS A 152 12.15 37.85 -2.25
CA HIS A 152 13.55 37.93 -1.88
C HIS A 152 14.45 37.43 -3.01
N PRO A 153 15.67 38.00 -3.18
CA PRO A 153 16.67 37.45 -4.09
C PRO A 153 17.04 36.01 -3.67
N VAL A 154 17.07 35.09 -4.64
CA VAL A 154 17.53 33.71 -4.42
C VAL A 154 19.06 33.70 -4.54
N GLU A 155 19.78 33.39 -3.46
CA GLU A 155 21.22 33.19 -3.46
C GLU A 155 21.56 31.81 -4.06
N GLY A 156 22.24 31.80 -5.24
CA GLY A 156 22.01 30.67 -6.10
C GLY A 156 23.16 29.70 -6.43
N GLY A 157 24.44 30.00 -6.26
CA GLY A 157 25.49 29.19 -6.88
C GLY A 157 25.68 27.78 -6.31
N ALA A 158 26.16 27.65 -5.06
CA ALA A 158 26.44 26.37 -4.45
C ALA A 158 25.15 25.59 -4.09
N ILE A 159 24.10 26.30 -3.69
CA ILE A 159 22.77 25.75 -3.38
C ILE A 159 22.18 25.09 -4.62
N ALA A 160 22.29 25.70 -5.80
CA ALA A 160 21.80 25.13 -7.06
C ALA A 160 22.47 23.81 -7.44
N TRP A 161 23.75 23.60 -7.13
CA TRP A 161 24.43 22.35 -7.39
C TRP A 161 23.91 21.23 -6.49
N VAL A 162 23.74 21.49 -5.19
CA VAL A 162 23.22 20.51 -4.23
C VAL A 162 21.76 20.14 -4.59
N ALA A 163 20.93 21.14 -4.90
CA ALA A 163 19.56 20.91 -5.37
C ALA A 163 19.53 20.12 -6.69
N GLY A 164 20.47 20.38 -7.62
CA GLY A 164 20.62 19.61 -8.85
C GLY A 164 20.90 18.13 -8.63
N VAL A 165 21.70 17.77 -7.63
CA VAL A 165 21.92 16.38 -7.21
C VAL A 165 20.64 15.78 -6.64
N GLY A 166 19.89 16.53 -5.83
CA GLY A 166 18.59 16.12 -5.29
C GLY A 166 17.58 15.78 -6.38
N ILE A 167 17.49 16.63 -7.43
CA ILE A 167 16.62 16.36 -8.59
C ILE A 167 16.94 14.99 -9.20
N VAL A 168 18.22 14.69 -9.43
CA VAL A 168 18.64 13.43 -10.06
C VAL A 168 18.29 12.24 -9.16
N ILE A 169 18.52 12.34 -7.86
CA ILE A 169 18.22 11.27 -6.89
C ILE A 169 16.71 11.04 -6.78
N ASN A 170 15.92 12.10 -6.61
CA ASN A 170 14.47 12.00 -6.47
C ASN A 170 13.81 11.52 -7.76
N ALA A 171 14.24 12.02 -8.93
CA ALA A 171 13.74 11.55 -10.23
C ALA A 171 14.11 10.09 -10.48
N PHE A 172 15.33 9.65 -10.15
CA PHE A 172 15.75 8.27 -10.27
C PHE A 172 14.95 7.35 -9.31
N THR A 173 14.77 7.78 -8.06
CA THR A 173 13.96 7.03 -7.08
C THR A 173 12.49 6.94 -7.52
N ALA A 174 11.90 8.02 -8.01
CA ALA A 174 10.57 8.01 -8.61
C ALA A 174 10.49 7.03 -9.79
N TRP A 175 11.49 7.01 -10.66
CA TRP A 175 11.55 6.09 -11.79
C TRP A 175 11.57 4.61 -11.35
N LEU A 176 12.26 4.27 -10.26
CA LEU A 176 12.23 2.91 -9.69
C LEU A 176 10.81 2.46 -9.32
N PHE A 177 9.97 3.36 -8.82
CA PHE A 177 8.59 3.07 -8.43
C PHE A 177 7.58 3.17 -9.57
N MET A 178 7.95 3.76 -10.72
CA MET A 178 7.04 4.10 -11.80
C MET A 178 6.28 2.89 -12.36
N LYS A 179 6.91 1.72 -12.44
CA LYS A 179 6.33 0.49 -13.00
C LYS A 179 5.19 -0.05 -12.15
N ASP A 180 5.38 -0.07 -10.83
CA ASP A 180 4.48 -0.76 -9.90
C ASP A 180 3.48 0.17 -9.18
N ARG A 181 3.55 1.49 -9.41
CA ARG A 181 2.67 2.52 -8.81
C ARG A 181 1.17 2.32 -9.07
N LYS A 182 0.81 1.57 -10.11
CA LYS A 182 -0.59 1.25 -10.44
C LYS A 182 -1.12 0.02 -9.69
N ARG A 183 -0.22 -0.77 -9.09
CA ARG A 183 -0.56 -2.05 -8.46
C ARG A 183 -0.66 -1.97 -6.94
N ASP A 184 0.00 -0.98 -6.33
CA ASP A 184 0.07 -0.83 -4.89
C ASP A 184 0.03 0.64 -4.47
N LEU A 185 -0.79 0.97 -3.44
CA LEU A 185 -0.97 2.35 -2.96
C LEU A 185 0.26 2.90 -2.23
N ASN A 186 1.06 2.05 -1.55
CA ASN A 186 2.29 2.49 -0.91
C ASN A 186 3.35 2.84 -1.96
N VAL A 187 3.45 2.04 -3.06
CA VAL A 187 4.32 2.33 -4.20
C VAL A 187 3.84 3.60 -4.92
N LYS A 188 2.53 3.78 -5.08
CA LYS A 188 1.94 5.00 -5.62
C LYS A 188 2.28 6.21 -4.76
N GLY A 189 2.17 6.08 -3.43
CA GLY A 189 2.54 7.12 -2.47
C GLY A 189 4.02 7.49 -2.56
N ALA A 190 4.93 6.50 -2.52
CA ALA A 190 6.37 6.70 -2.66
C ALA A 190 6.73 7.36 -4.00
N PHE A 191 6.12 6.91 -5.11
CA PHE A 191 6.29 7.53 -6.43
C PHE A 191 5.86 8.99 -6.42
N LEU A 192 4.67 9.30 -5.90
CA LEU A 192 4.14 10.66 -5.87
C LEU A 192 5.00 11.58 -5.02
N HIS A 193 5.50 11.10 -3.90
CA HIS A 193 6.39 11.85 -3.01
C HIS A 193 7.69 12.21 -3.73
N MET A 194 8.44 11.23 -4.24
CA MET A 194 9.69 11.46 -4.95
C MET A 194 9.51 12.29 -6.23
N ALA A 195 8.41 12.11 -6.95
CA ALA A 195 8.11 12.90 -8.14
C ALA A 195 7.76 14.35 -7.78
N ALA A 196 7.06 14.57 -6.65
CA ALA A 196 6.77 15.91 -6.14
C ALA A 196 8.04 16.67 -5.83
N ASP A 197 8.97 16.06 -5.09
CA ASP A 197 10.24 16.67 -4.70
C ASP A 197 11.11 16.99 -5.92
N ALA A 198 11.17 16.06 -6.89
CA ALA A 198 11.87 16.33 -8.16
C ALA A 198 11.24 17.49 -8.94
N LEU A 199 9.90 17.62 -8.94
CA LEU A 199 9.20 18.70 -9.61
C LEU A 199 9.39 20.04 -8.91
N VAL A 200 9.34 20.07 -7.58
CA VAL A 200 9.61 21.28 -6.78
C VAL A 200 11.03 21.77 -7.05
N SER A 201 12.02 20.88 -6.96
CA SER A 201 13.42 21.21 -7.22
C SER A 201 13.65 21.67 -8.67
N LEU A 202 13.00 21.03 -9.65
CA LEU A 202 13.06 21.46 -11.05
C LEU A 202 12.43 22.85 -11.23
N GLY A 203 11.30 23.11 -10.55
CA GLY A 203 10.65 24.43 -10.54
C GLY A 203 11.58 25.52 -10.01
N VAL A 204 12.30 25.24 -8.92
CA VAL A 204 13.31 26.15 -8.35
C VAL A 204 14.44 26.45 -9.34
N VAL A 205 14.94 25.44 -10.05
CA VAL A 205 15.99 25.64 -11.08
C VAL A 205 15.45 26.48 -12.25
N VAL A 206 14.25 26.17 -12.75
CA VAL A 206 13.63 26.92 -13.85
C VAL A 206 13.36 28.36 -13.44
N SER A 207 12.80 28.58 -12.24
CA SER A 207 12.57 29.94 -11.72
C SER A 207 13.88 30.70 -11.56
N GLY A 208 14.94 30.07 -11.06
CA GLY A 208 16.27 30.67 -10.94
C GLY A 208 16.85 31.14 -12.28
N ILE A 209 16.72 30.33 -13.33
CA ILE A 209 17.15 30.70 -14.69
C ILE A 209 16.35 31.89 -15.21
N VAL A 210 15.03 31.88 -15.08
CA VAL A 210 14.15 32.97 -15.54
C VAL A 210 14.43 34.24 -14.75
N ILE A 211 14.58 34.15 -13.43
CA ILE A 211 14.89 35.32 -12.57
C ILE A 211 16.23 35.92 -12.94
N SER A 212 17.27 35.11 -13.18
CA SER A 212 18.58 35.62 -13.58
C SER A 212 18.56 36.33 -14.92
N ALA A 213 17.68 35.94 -15.84
CA ALA A 213 17.54 36.56 -17.17
C ALA A 213 16.63 37.80 -17.18
N THR A 214 15.62 37.84 -16.28
CA THR A 214 14.54 38.85 -16.36
C THR A 214 14.42 39.76 -15.14
N GLY A 215 14.97 39.34 -13.99
CA GLY A 215 14.76 40.00 -12.70
C GLY A 215 13.35 39.82 -12.09
N TRP A 216 12.53 38.90 -12.62
CA TRP A 216 11.17 38.65 -12.18
C TRP A 216 11.10 37.66 -11.02
N TYR A 217 11.31 38.11 -9.79
CA TYR A 217 11.27 37.26 -8.59
C TYR A 217 9.90 36.59 -8.31
N VAL A 218 8.81 37.12 -8.88
CA VAL A 218 7.45 36.59 -8.70
C VAL A 218 7.23 35.25 -9.41
N ILE A 219 8.10 34.88 -10.36
CA ILE A 219 7.96 33.63 -11.12
C ILE A 219 8.13 32.39 -10.23
N ASP A 220 9.02 32.43 -9.22
CA ASP A 220 9.29 31.33 -8.30
C ASP A 220 8.04 30.89 -7.52
N PRO A 221 7.36 31.77 -6.78
CA PRO A 221 6.15 31.38 -6.07
C PRO A 221 4.98 31.00 -7.00
N ILE A 222 4.89 31.55 -8.22
CA ILE A 222 3.87 31.11 -9.18
C ILE A 222 4.12 29.68 -9.61
N ILE A 223 5.36 29.32 -9.96
CA ILE A 223 5.73 27.92 -10.29
C ILE A 223 5.44 27.00 -9.10
N GLY A 224 5.80 27.39 -7.88
CA GLY A 224 5.50 26.66 -6.65
C GLY A 224 4.00 26.38 -6.48
N LEU A 225 3.13 27.37 -6.69
CA LEU A 225 1.68 27.19 -6.60
C LEU A 225 1.12 26.27 -7.69
N VAL A 226 1.63 26.34 -8.91
CA VAL A 226 1.22 25.44 -10.01
C VAL A 226 1.60 24.00 -9.69
N ILE A 227 2.82 23.78 -9.20
CA ILE A 227 3.29 22.45 -8.79
C ILE A 227 2.46 21.92 -7.62
N ALA A 228 2.21 22.75 -6.60
CA ALA A 228 1.37 22.40 -5.47
C ALA A 228 -0.04 21.96 -5.90
N ALA A 229 -0.65 22.64 -6.87
CA ALA A 229 -1.96 22.27 -7.40
C ALA A 229 -1.93 20.88 -8.08
N VAL A 230 -0.90 20.58 -8.89
CA VAL A 230 -0.74 19.26 -9.54
C VAL A 230 -0.56 18.15 -8.50
N ILE A 231 0.28 18.36 -7.48
CA ILE A 231 0.52 17.39 -6.41
C ILE A 231 -0.76 17.19 -5.59
N LEU A 232 -1.48 18.26 -5.28
CA LEU A 232 -2.73 18.21 -4.51
C LEU A 232 -3.77 17.28 -5.16
N VAL A 233 -3.99 17.41 -6.47
CA VAL A 233 -4.93 16.56 -7.21
C VAL A 233 -4.54 15.09 -7.10
N SER A 234 -3.27 14.75 -7.35
CA SER A 234 -2.79 13.37 -7.31
C SER A 234 -2.85 12.78 -5.90
N THR A 235 -2.49 13.58 -4.89
CA THR A 235 -2.51 13.16 -3.47
C THR A 235 -3.93 12.99 -2.95
N THR A 236 -4.87 13.82 -3.40
CA THR A 236 -6.29 13.68 -3.04
C THR A 236 -6.86 12.34 -3.52
N HIS A 237 -6.53 11.90 -4.73
CA HIS A 237 -6.91 10.56 -5.21
C HIS A 237 -6.30 9.44 -4.34
N LEU A 238 -5.01 9.56 -3.97
CA LEU A 238 -4.37 8.58 -3.07
C LEU A 238 -5.06 8.54 -1.71
N LEU A 239 -5.42 9.71 -1.15
CA LEU A 239 -6.12 9.81 0.13
C LEU A 239 -7.47 9.09 0.09
N PHE A 240 -8.31 9.40 -0.92
CA PHE A 240 -9.64 8.78 -1.04
C PHE A 240 -9.56 7.28 -1.32
N ASP A 241 -8.61 6.82 -2.15
CA ASP A 241 -8.37 5.40 -2.35
C ASP A 241 -8.00 4.72 -1.02
N SER A 242 -7.07 5.30 -0.27
CA SER A 242 -6.62 4.75 1.03
C SER A 242 -7.73 4.77 2.09
N LEU A 243 -8.54 5.84 2.15
CA LEU A 243 -9.71 5.92 3.03
C LEU A 243 -10.75 4.85 2.68
N ARG A 244 -11.06 4.67 1.38
CA ARG A 244 -11.99 3.63 0.91
C ARG A 244 -11.55 2.26 1.39
N LEU A 245 -10.27 1.90 1.20
CA LEU A 245 -9.74 0.61 1.66
C LEU A 245 -9.70 0.48 3.18
N SER A 246 -9.50 1.59 3.91
CA SER A 246 -9.53 1.61 5.38
C SER A 246 -10.91 1.34 5.95
N LEU A 247 -11.96 1.80 5.24
CA LEU A 247 -13.37 1.63 5.60
C LEU A 247 -14.00 0.37 4.99
N ASP A 248 -13.18 -0.58 4.53
CA ASP A 248 -13.63 -1.82 3.90
C ASP A 248 -14.52 -1.62 2.66
N GLY A 249 -14.35 -0.47 1.97
CA GLY A 249 -15.01 -0.22 0.69
C GLY A 249 -14.44 -1.09 -0.44
N VAL A 250 -15.24 -1.25 -1.51
CA VAL A 250 -14.83 -2.00 -2.69
C VAL A 250 -13.58 -1.37 -3.30
N PRO A 251 -12.49 -2.13 -3.48
CA PRO A 251 -11.23 -1.60 -4.03
C PRO A 251 -11.41 -1.04 -5.44
N SER A 252 -10.63 0.00 -5.77
CA SER A 252 -10.60 0.56 -7.12
C SER A 252 -10.09 -0.48 -8.13
N GLY A 253 -10.82 -0.66 -9.23
CA GLY A 253 -10.45 -1.63 -10.27
C GLY A 253 -10.97 -3.06 -10.03
N VAL A 254 -11.71 -3.30 -8.97
CA VAL A 254 -12.47 -4.53 -8.75
C VAL A 254 -13.89 -4.34 -9.29
N VAL A 255 -14.44 -5.41 -9.84
CA VAL A 255 -15.81 -5.45 -10.38
C VAL A 255 -16.82 -5.12 -9.29
N ALA A 256 -17.82 -4.29 -9.60
CA ALA A 256 -18.87 -3.96 -8.65
C ALA A 256 -19.70 -5.20 -8.26
N PRO A 257 -20.23 -5.29 -7.01
CA PRO A 257 -20.98 -6.47 -6.54
C PRO A 257 -22.13 -6.87 -7.47
N GLU A 258 -22.85 -5.90 -8.02
CA GLU A 258 -23.98 -6.14 -8.93
C GLU A 258 -23.51 -6.74 -10.27
N GLU A 259 -22.42 -6.26 -10.79
CA GLU A 259 -21.82 -6.76 -12.03
C GLU A 259 -21.22 -8.17 -11.83
N LEU A 260 -20.59 -8.41 -10.68
CA LEU A 260 -20.10 -9.72 -10.28
C LEU A 260 -21.26 -10.73 -10.17
N ARG A 261 -22.38 -10.33 -9.53
CA ARG A 261 -23.59 -11.13 -9.44
C ARG A 261 -24.09 -11.53 -10.83
N ARG A 262 -24.21 -10.56 -11.74
CA ARG A 262 -24.67 -10.79 -13.11
C ARG A 262 -23.75 -11.75 -13.84
N ARG A 263 -22.46 -11.53 -13.80
CA ARG A 263 -21.45 -12.35 -14.48
C ARG A 263 -21.48 -13.81 -14.03
N ILE A 264 -21.52 -14.06 -12.70
CA ILE A 264 -21.54 -15.42 -12.16
C ILE A 264 -22.86 -16.14 -12.55
N MET A 265 -24.02 -15.45 -12.48
CA MET A 265 -25.30 -16.04 -12.87
C MET A 265 -25.40 -16.34 -14.36
N GLU A 266 -24.72 -15.57 -15.22
CA GLU A 266 -24.65 -15.83 -16.68
C GLU A 266 -23.70 -16.98 -17.00
N THR A 267 -22.60 -17.14 -16.27
CA THR A 267 -21.56 -18.14 -16.53
C THR A 267 -21.92 -19.52 -15.96
N GLU A 268 -22.62 -19.55 -14.81
CA GLU A 268 -22.95 -20.78 -14.07
C GLU A 268 -24.46 -20.99 -13.92
N PRO A 269 -25.11 -21.75 -14.83
CA PRO A 269 -26.56 -21.98 -14.81
C PRO A 269 -27.09 -22.69 -13.57
N ALA A 270 -26.24 -23.39 -12.82
CA ALA A 270 -26.59 -24.02 -11.55
C ALA A 270 -26.77 -23.02 -10.41
N VAL A 271 -26.33 -21.77 -10.59
CA VAL A 271 -26.49 -20.69 -9.62
C VAL A 271 -27.81 -20.00 -9.87
N HIS A 272 -28.75 -20.13 -8.94
CA HIS A 272 -30.08 -19.49 -9.01
C HIS A 272 -30.09 -18.08 -8.47
N ASP A 273 -29.27 -17.77 -7.47
CA ASP A 273 -29.13 -16.44 -6.91
C ASP A 273 -27.78 -16.27 -6.20
N ILE A 274 -27.30 -15.01 -6.15
CA ILE A 274 -26.16 -14.58 -5.34
C ILE A 274 -26.53 -13.31 -4.61
N HIS A 275 -26.35 -13.29 -3.29
CA HIS A 275 -26.68 -12.15 -2.46
C HIS A 275 -25.70 -12.03 -1.28
N HIS A 276 -25.78 -10.93 -0.51
CA HIS A 276 -24.85 -10.59 0.56
C HIS A 276 -23.38 -10.61 0.09
N ILE A 277 -23.15 -9.99 -1.07
CA ILE A 277 -21.80 -9.86 -1.63
C ILE A 277 -21.07 -8.75 -0.90
N HIS A 278 -19.99 -9.10 -0.21
CA HIS A 278 -19.08 -8.14 0.43
C HIS A 278 -17.68 -8.30 -0.16
N ILE A 279 -17.10 -7.19 -0.62
CA ILE A 279 -15.75 -7.14 -1.21
C ILE A 279 -14.98 -6.07 -0.47
N TRP A 280 -13.83 -6.43 0.08
CA TRP A 280 -12.96 -5.49 0.79
C TRP A 280 -11.48 -5.81 0.57
N ALA A 281 -10.61 -4.85 0.89
CA ALA A 281 -9.17 -5.04 0.82
C ALA A 281 -8.63 -5.63 2.12
N LEU A 282 -7.86 -6.71 2.03
CA LEU A 282 -7.02 -7.22 3.13
C LEU A 282 -5.71 -6.44 3.22
N SER A 283 -5.17 -6.04 2.06
CA SER A 283 -3.98 -5.21 1.93
C SER A 283 -4.14 -4.29 0.72
N THR A 284 -3.14 -3.50 0.41
CA THR A 284 -3.11 -2.70 -0.83
C THR A 284 -3.01 -3.54 -2.12
N THR A 285 -2.77 -4.86 -2.01
CA THR A 285 -2.60 -5.78 -3.14
C THR A 285 -3.47 -7.04 -3.07
N GLU A 286 -4.14 -7.28 -1.96
CA GLU A 286 -4.97 -8.47 -1.75
C GLU A 286 -6.38 -8.07 -1.34
N ASN A 287 -7.36 -8.68 -1.99
CA ASN A 287 -8.78 -8.48 -1.70
C ASN A 287 -9.39 -9.76 -1.12
N ALA A 288 -10.46 -9.59 -0.37
CA ALA A 288 -11.31 -10.68 0.09
C ALA A 288 -12.75 -10.46 -0.40
N LEU A 289 -13.45 -11.57 -0.59
CA LEU A 289 -14.85 -11.58 -0.99
C LEU A 289 -15.61 -12.62 -0.16
N THR A 290 -16.81 -12.26 0.26
CA THR A 290 -17.81 -13.21 0.76
C THR A 290 -19.12 -13.02 -0.01
N ALA A 291 -19.81 -14.11 -0.29
CA ALA A 291 -21.14 -14.09 -0.89
C ALA A 291 -21.93 -15.32 -0.46
N HIS A 292 -23.25 -15.20 -0.45
CA HIS A 292 -24.14 -16.34 -0.37
C HIS A 292 -24.56 -16.74 -1.79
N VAL A 293 -24.31 -17.99 -2.15
CA VAL A 293 -24.64 -18.55 -3.47
C VAL A 293 -25.75 -19.58 -3.30
N VAL A 294 -26.88 -19.40 -3.98
CA VAL A 294 -27.99 -20.34 -3.98
C VAL A 294 -27.86 -21.26 -5.19
N ILE A 295 -27.77 -22.56 -4.93
CA ILE A 295 -27.62 -23.60 -5.97
C ILE A 295 -28.80 -24.56 -5.94
N GLY A 296 -29.11 -25.16 -7.08
CA GLY A 296 -30.26 -26.08 -7.22
C GLY A 296 -30.08 -27.42 -6.55
N SER A 297 -28.85 -27.94 -6.46
CA SER A 297 -28.53 -29.26 -5.87
C SER A 297 -27.22 -29.22 -5.08
N ALA A 298 -27.17 -29.90 -3.95
CA ALA A 298 -25.96 -30.06 -3.16
C ALA A 298 -24.85 -30.84 -3.91
N GLU A 299 -25.21 -31.68 -4.87
CA GLU A 299 -24.25 -32.42 -5.71
C GLU A 299 -23.41 -31.49 -6.61
N GLU A 300 -23.94 -30.31 -6.94
CA GLU A 300 -23.27 -29.31 -7.78
C GLU A 300 -22.33 -28.38 -7.01
N GLU A 301 -22.38 -28.38 -5.68
CA GLU A 301 -21.63 -27.44 -4.83
C GLU A 301 -20.13 -27.41 -5.18
N GLY A 302 -19.51 -28.58 -5.32
CA GLY A 302 -18.08 -28.68 -5.63
C GLY A 302 -17.70 -28.07 -7.00
N ARG A 303 -18.57 -28.28 -8.01
CA ARG A 303 -18.40 -27.77 -9.36
C ARG A 303 -18.58 -26.24 -9.40
N VAL A 304 -19.68 -25.76 -8.83
CA VAL A 304 -20.01 -24.33 -8.77
C VAL A 304 -18.92 -23.56 -8.02
N LYS A 305 -18.46 -24.08 -6.86
CA LYS A 305 -17.40 -23.45 -6.10
C LYS A 305 -16.08 -23.36 -6.88
N ALA A 306 -15.73 -24.39 -7.65
CA ALA A 306 -14.54 -24.37 -8.50
C ALA A 306 -14.66 -23.36 -9.64
N ALA A 307 -15.81 -23.29 -10.30
CA ALA A 307 -16.09 -22.39 -11.40
C ALA A 307 -16.10 -20.92 -10.94
N VAL A 308 -16.84 -20.59 -9.87
CA VAL A 308 -16.85 -19.25 -9.29
C VAL A 308 -15.43 -18.83 -8.86
N LYS A 309 -14.65 -19.73 -8.25
CA LYS A 309 -13.27 -19.43 -7.89
C LYS A 309 -12.38 -19.16 -9.11
N HIS A 310 -12.59 -19.86 -10.18
CA HIS A 310 -11.85 -19.62 -11.44
C HIS A 310 -12.21 -18.26 -12.03
N ASP A 311 -13.48 -17.93 -12.09
CA ASP A 311 -14.01 -16.67 -12.64
C ASP A 311 -13.54 -15.42 -11.84
N LEU A 312 -13.35 -15.59 -10.52
CA LEU A 312 -12.80 -14.56 -9.65
C LEU A 312 -11.27 -14.39 -9.73
N ALA A 313 -10.57 -15.32 -10.36
CA ALA A 313 -9.12 -15.29 -10.49
C ALA A 313 -8.64 -14.63 -11.80
N GLU A 314 -9.56 -14.49 -12.79
CA GLU A 314 -9.38 -13.75 -14.04
C GLU A 314 -9.73 -12.26 -13.90
#